data_bb483aef29d7ef12458492f03fbcec3f
#
_entry.id   bb483aef29d7ef12458492f03fbcec3f
#
_cell.length_a   1.000
_cell.length_b   1.000
_cell.length_c   1.000
_cell.angle_alpha   90.00
_cell.angle_beta   90.00
_cell.angle_gamma   90.00
#
_symmetry.space_group_name_H-M   'P 1'
#
loop_
_entity.id
_entity.type
_entity.pdbx_description
1 polymer ?
#
loop_
_entity_poly.entity_id
_entity_poly.type
_entity_poly.pdbx_seq_one_letter_code
_entity_poly.pdbx_strand_id
1 'polypeptide(L)'
;MSVASGPTRLTTVAAEFPVLKREVNGRPIVYLDSAATSQTPQVVIDAIVDYYTNHRASVDRGVYELVAETTEMYEGAREKIASWLGSTPEETIFTANATAAINLVTHSWGRANLNAGDLVVVTEMEHHADVVPWQLICAE
;
A
#
# COMPACT_ATOMS: atom_id res chain seq x y z
N MET A 1 34.35 -28.02 -14.41
CA MET A 1 33.15 -28.32 -13.63
C MET A 1 32.21 -27.10 -13.78
N SER A 2 31.19 -27.19 -14.62
CA SER A 2 30.17 -26.17 -14.79
C SER A 2 29.17 -26.29 -13.65
N VAL A 3 29.09 -25.32 -12.76
CA VAL A 3 28.04 -25.22 -11.76
C VAL A 3 26.79 -24.77 -12.50
N ALA A 4 25.86 -25.69 -12.76
CA ALA A 4 24.53 -25.33 -13.25
C ALA A 4 23.86 -24.49 -12.15
N SER A 5 23.83 -23.18 -12.33
CA SER A 5 23.05 -22.28 -11.48
C SER A 5 21.57 -22.51 -11.81
N GLY A 6 20.88 -23.25 -10.94
CA GLY A 6 19.42 -23.29 -10.97
C GLY A 6 18.86 -21.84 -10.83
N PRO A 7 17.58 -21.62 -11.17
CA PRO A 7 16.99 -20.30 -11.08
C PRO A 7 17.15 -19.76 -9.65
N THR A 8 17.74 -18.58 -9.53
CA THR A 8 17.85 -17.90 -8.23
C THR A 8 16.45 -17.54 -7.74
N ARG A 9 16.23 -17.48 -6.43
CA ARG A 9 14.95 -17.05 -5.83
C ARG A 9 14.42 -15.74 -6.45
N LEU A 10 15.33 -14.83 -6.81
CA LEU A 10 15.00 -13.53 -7.43
C LEU A 10 14.44 -13.69 -8.85
N THR A 11 14.98 -14.60 -9.66
CA THR A 11 14.45 -14.85 -11.02
C THR A 11 13.09 -15.51 -11.00
N THR A 12 12.81 -16.33 -9.97
CA THR A 12 11.51 -16.95 -9.77
C THR A 12 10.46 -15.90 -9.39
N VAL A 13 10.77 -14.99 -8.47
CA VAL A 13 9.87 -13.90 -8.05
C VAL A 13 9.61 -12.93 -9.21
N ALA A 14 10.61 -12.56 -10.01
CA ALA A 14 10.43 -11.68 -11.16
C ALA A 14 9.42 -12.21 -12.19
N ALA A 15 9.29 -13.54 -12.30
CA ALA A 15 8.34 -14.18 -13.21
C ALA A 15 6.86 -13.95 -12.82
N GLU A 16 6.59 -13.60 -11.55
CA GLU A 16 5.26 -13.29 -11.05
C GLU A 16 4.74 -11.92 -11.52
N PHE A 17 5.61 -11.05 -12.04
CA PHE A 17 5.28 -9.70 -12.49
C PHE A 17 5.14 -9.65 -14.02
N PRO A 18 3.92 -9.58 -14.57
CA PRO A 18 3.69 -9.65 -16.02
C PRO A 18 4.43 -8.57 -16.82
N VAL A 19 4.52 -7.35 -16.30
CA VAL A 19 5.17 -6.23 -16.98
C VAL A 19 6.67 -6.47 -17.21
N LEU A 20 7.33 -7.26 -16.35
CA LEU A 20 8.75 -7.57 -16.48
C LEU A 20 9.05 -8.57 -17.63
N LYS A 21 7.99 -9.17 -18.21
CA LYS A 21 8.11 -10.02 -19.40
C LYS A 21 8.15 -9.23 -20.71
N ARG A 22 7.96 -7.91 -20.65
CA ARG A 22 7.97 -7.05 -21.84
C ARG A 22 9.39 -6.88 -22.39
N GLU A 23 9.44 -6.68 -23.69
CA GLU A 23 10.66 -6.21 -24.38
C GLU A 23 10.53 -4.73 -24.77
N VAL A 24 11.62 -4.02 -24.67
CA VAL A 24 11.77 -2.65 -25.13
C VAL A 24 12.95 -2.60 -26.09
N ASN A 25 12.71 -2.20 -27.34
CA ASN A 25 13.70 -2.18 -28.43
C ASN A 25 14.37 -3.57 -28.62
N GLY A 26 13.59 -4.65 -28.55
CA GLY A 26 14.08 -6.03 -28.74
C GLY A 26 14.95 -6.57 -27.59
N ARG A 27 14.89 -5.97 -26.42
CA ARG A 27 15.61 -6.42 -25.21
C ARG A 27 14.65 -6.53 -24.02
N PRO A 28 14.85 -7.50 -23.12
CA PRO A 28 14.08 -7.56 -21.88
C PRO A 28 14.15 -6.24 -21.12
N ILE A 29 12.99 -5.81 -20.57
CA ILE A 29 12.93 -4.59 -19.78
C ILE A 29 13.76 -4.76 -18.49
N VAL A 30 14.52 -3.71 -18.15
CA VAL A 30 15.16 -3.56 -16.84
C VAL A 30 14.44 -2.43 -16.10
N TYR A 31 13.69 -2.78 -15.06
CA TYR A 31 12.94 -1.83 -14.26
C TYR A 31 13.64 -1.56 -12.93
N LEU A 32 14.13 -0.35 -12.72
CA LEU A 32 14.91 0.06 -11.53
C LEU A 32 14.25 1.21 -10.76
N ASP A 33 12.98 1.52 -11.05
CA ASP A 33 12.28 2.68 -10.49
C ASP A 33 11.15 2.27 -9.52
N SER A 34 11.38 1.22 -8.73
CA SER A 34 10.41 0.76 -7.73
C SER A 34 10.17 1.75 -6.60
N ALA A 35 11.09 2.71 -6.39
CA ALA A 35 10.90 3.79 -5.43
C ALA A 35 9.76 4.74 -5.83
N ALA A 36 9.59 5.00 -7.13
CA ALA A 36 8.47 5.78 -7.63
C ALA A 36 7.19 4.94 -7.72
N THR A 37 7.27 3.73 -8.25
CA THR A 37 6.12 2.83 -8.39
C THR A 37 6.57 1.38 -8.42
N SER A 38 6.06 0.56 -7.49
CA SER A 38 6.24 -0.89 -7.54
C SER A 38 5.39 -1.52 -8.63
N GLN A 39 5.92 -2.55 -9.29
CA GLN A 39 5.15 -3.32 -10.26
C GLN A 39 4.14 -4.22 -9.55
N THR A 40 3.05 -4.57 -10.25
CA THR A 40 1.96 -5.37 -9.69
C THR A 40 2.13 -6.84 -10.07
N PRO A 41 2.18 -7.77 -9.11
CA PRO A 41 2.24 -9.20 -9.40
C PRO A 41 0.90 -9.73 -9.93
N GLN A 42 0.95 -10.82 -10.69
CA GLN A 42 -0.23 -11.41 -11.32
C GLN A 42 -1.35 -11.72 -10.32
N VAL A 43 -1.01 -12.26 -9.14
CA VAL A 43 -1.99 -12.58 -8.09
C VAL A 43 -2.81 -11.37 -7.63
N VAL A 44 -2.23 -10.19 -7.62
CA VAL A 44 -2.95 -8.94 -7.27
C VAL A 44 -3.85 -8.50 -8.42
N ILE A 45 -3.36 -8.61 -9.67
CA ILE A 45 -4.18 -8.31 -10.86
C ILE A 45 -5.41 -9.22 -10.90
N ASP A 46 -5.22 -10.51 -10.68
CA ASP A 46 -6.29 -11.50 -10.68
C ASP A 46 -7.32 -11.22 -9.56
N ALA A 47 -6.85 -10.88 -8.35
CA ALA A 47 -7.73 -10.51 -7.24
C ALA A 47 -8.56 -9.24 -7.53
N ILE A 48 -7.97 -8.24 -8.19
CA ILE A 48 -8.69 -7.02 -8.60
C ILE A 48 -9.75 -7.36 -9.65
N VAL A 49 -9.41 -8.18 -10.64
CA VAL A 49 -10.33 -8.61 -11.69
C VAL A 49 -11.48 -9.42 -11.07
N ASP A 50 -11.18 -10.37 -10.20
CA ASP A 50 -12.17 -11.19 -9.51
C ASP A 50 -13.13 -10.33 -8.68
N TYR A 51 -12.59 -9.40 -7.88
CA TYR A 51 -13.41 -8.45 -7.11
C TYR A 51 -14.39 -7.67 -7.99
N TYR A 52 -13.92 -7.07 -9.07
CA TYR A 52 -14.78 -6.27 -9.95
C TYR A 52 -15.78 -7.11 -10.74
N THR A 53 -15.45 -8.36 -11.03
CA THR A 53 -16.30 -9.27 -11.80
C THR A 53 -17.37 -9.92 -10.93
N ASN A 54 -17.03 -10.32 -9.70
CA ASN A 54 -17.84 -11.23 -8.92
C ASN A 54 -18.35 -10.66 -7.59
N HIS A 55 -17.63 -9.70 -6.94
CA HIS A 55 -17.84 -9.35 -5.53
C HIS A 55 -18.11 -7.88 -5.26
N ARG A 56 -18.13 -7.02 -6.29
CA ARG A 56 -18.23 -5.58 -6.08
C ARG A 56 -19.58 -5.14 -5.49
N ALA A 57 -19.56 -4.74 -4.20
CA ALA A 57 -20.68 -4.11 -3.51
C ALA A 57 -20.19 -3.05 -2.51
N SER A 58 -21.13 -2.43 -1.79
CA SER A 58 -20.79 -1.53 -0.69
C SER A 58 -20.32 -2.35 0.52
N VAL A 59 -19.29 -1.89 1.20
CA VAL A 59 -18.87 -2.45 2.50
C VAL A 59 -19.84 -1.92 3.57
N ASP A 60 -20.32 -2.79 4.47
CA ASP A 60 -21.17 -2.47 5.65
C ASP A 60 -22.49 -1.72 5.39
N ARG A 61 -22.96 -1.65 4.14
CA ARG A 61 -24.14 -0.82 3.81
C ARG A 61 -25.28 -1.56 3.17
N GLY A 62 -25.50 -2.81 3.54
CA GLY A 62 -26.63 -3.59 3.02
C GLY A 62 -26.77 -4.93 3.75
N VAL A 63 -27.91 -5.60 3.48
CA VAL A 63 -28.28 -6.86 4.15
C VAL A 63 -28.36 -8.04 3.18
N TYR A 64 -27.83 -7.89 1.97
CA TYR A 64 -27.84 -8.93 0.94
C TYR A 64 -26.44 -9.58 0.81
N GLU A 65 -26.42 -10.79 0.26
CA GLU A 65 -25.26 -11.69 0.23
C GLU A 65 -23.97 -11.02 -0.29
N LEU A 66 -24.06 -10.33 -1.43
CA LEU A 66 -22.91 -9.67 -2.05
C LEU A 66 -22.25 -8.61 -1.14
N VAL A 67 -23.04 -7.90 -0.32
CA VAL A 67 -22.50 -6.95 0.67
C VAL A 67 -21.80 -7.69 1.80
N ALA A 68 -22.36 -8.81 2.27
CA ALA A 68 -21.73 -9.61 3.32
C ALA A 68 -20.37 -10.16 2.84
N GLU A 69 -20.31 -10.73 1.64
CA GLU A 69 -19.06 -11.20 1.02
C GLU A 69 -18.01 -10.08 0.88
N THR A 70 -18.42 -8.93 0.33
CA THR A 70 -17.51 -7.79 0.15
C THR A 70 -16.99 -7.28 1.49
N THR A 71 -17.85 -7.22 2.50
CA THR A 71 -17.47 -6.81 3.86
C THR A 71 -16.49 -7.80 4.47
N GLU A 72 -16.74 -9.11 4.35
CA GLU A 72 -15.83 -10.15 4.82
C GLU A 72 -14.45 -10.07 4.14
N MET A 73 -14.41 -9.85 2.83
CA MET A 73 -13.17 -9.66 2.08
C MET A 73 -12.39 -8.43 2.58
N TYR A 74 -13.07 -7.32 2.81
CA TYR A 74 -12.45 -6.07 3.28
C TYR A 74 -11.91 -6.19 4.70
N GLU A 75 -12.72 -6.71 5.63
CA GLU A 75 -12.31 -6.88 7.03
C GLU A 75 -11.25 -7.98 7.17
N GLY A 76 -11.34 -9.08 6.42
CA GLY A 76 -10.31 -10.11 6.39
C GLY A 76 -8.96 -9.60 5.84
N ALA A 77 -8.97 -8.65 4.89
CA ALA A 77 -7.75 -7.98 4.45
C ALA A 77 -7.18 -7.08 5.56
N ARG A 78 -8.03 -6.35 6.29
CA ARG A 78 -7.65 -5.51 7.42
C ARG A 78 -7.00 -6.33 8.53
N GLU A 79 -7.61 -7.45 8.92
CA GLU A 79 -7.07 -8.37 9.92
C GLU A 79 -5.70 -8.91 9.55
N LYS A 80 -5.51 -9.32 8.29
CA LYS A 80 -4.20 -9.80 7.79
C LYS A 80 -3.12 -8.73 7.88
N ILE A 81 -3.42 -7.51 7.46
CA ILE A 81 -2.46 -6.39 7.52
C ILE A 81 -2.16 -6.01 8.97
N ALA A 82 -3.18 -5.91 9.81
CA ALA A 82 -3.03 -5.64 11.24
C ALA A 82 -2.12 -6.68 11.91
N SER A 83 -2.41 -7.97 11.70
CA SER A 83 -1.60 -9.07 12.24
C SER A 83 -0.15 -9.02 11.75
N TRP A 84 0.07 -8.70 10.47
CA TRP A 84 1.42 -8.59 9.90
C TRP A 84 2.22 -7.42 10.50
N LEU A 85 1.55 -6.32 10.82
CA LEU A 85 2.16 -5.14 11.45
C LEU A 85 2.26 -5.26 12.99
N GLY A 86 1.64 -6.28 13.61
CA GLY A 86 1.58 -6.42 15.06
C GLY A 86 0.62 -5.46 15.74
N SER A 87 -0.40 -5.00 15.01
CA SER A 87 -1.49 -4.13 15.48
C SER A 87 -2.83 -4.87 15.52
N THR A 88 -3.90 -4.18 15.88
CA THR A 88 -5.27 -4.70 15.81
C THR A 88 -6.03 -4.16 14.60
N PRO A 89 -7.12 -4.79 14.14
CA PRO A 89 -7.95 -4.28 13.06
C PRO A 89 -8.48 -2.86 13.33
N GLU A 90 -8.82 -2.53 14.59
CA GLU A 90 -9.30 -1.23 15.00
C GLU A 90 -8.23 -0.12 14.90
N GLU A 91 -6.96 -0.50 15.00
CA GLU A 91 -5.81 0.40 14.83
C GLU A 91 -5.34 0.51 13.37
N THR A 92 -5.95 -0.26 12.46
CA THR A 92 -5.55 -0.33 11.05
C THR A 92 -6.54 0.41 10.16
N ILE A 93 -6.11 1.53 9.58
CA ILE A 93 -6.95 2.37 8.72
C ILE A 93 -6.40 2.35 7.28
N PHE A 94 -7.21 1.92 6.34
CA PHE A 94 -6.88 2.01 4.92
C PHE A 94 -7.11 3.43 4.40
N THR A 95 -6.12 3.98 3.71
CA THR A 95 -6.17 5.28 3.05
C THR A 95 -5.86 5.14 1.56
N ALA A 96 -6.18 6.16 0.78
CA ALA A 96 -5.93 6.16 -0.65
C ALA A 96 -4.42 6.13 -1.00
N ASN A 97 -3.58 6.71 -0.13
CA ASN A 97 -2.11 6.78 -0.30
C ASN A 97 -1.44 7.28 0.99
N ALA A 98 -0.12 7.26 1.03
CA ALA A 98 0.67 7.74 2.17
C ALA A 98 0.41 9.22 2.49
N THR A 99 0.23 10.07 1.48
CA THR A 99 -0.11 11.50 1.69
C THR A 99 -1.40 11.65 2.50
N ALA A 100 -2.44 10.89 2.15
CA ALA A 100 -3.70 10.90 2.89
C ALA A 100 -3.54 10.37 4.32
N ALA A 101 -2.71 9.34 4.52
CA ALA A 101 -2.43 8.78 5.84
C ALA A 101 -1.71 9.78 6.75
N ILE A 102 -0.67 10.44 6.25
CA ILE A 102 0.09 11.44 7.02
C ILE A 102 -0.80 12.63 7.36
N ASN A 103 -1.57 13.15 6.40
CA ASN A 103 -2.52 14.22 6.66
C ASN A 103 -3.58 13.81 7.69
N LEU A 104 -4.07 12.56 7.65
CA LEU A 104 -5.00 12.06 8.67
C LEU A 104 -4.38 12.14 10.07
N VAL A 105 -3.15 11.67 10.25
CA VAL A 105 -2.44 11.73 11.53
C VAL A 105 -2.22 13.18 11.97
N THR A 106 -1.75 14.03 11.07
CA THR A 106 -1.46 15.43 11.36
C THR A 106 -2.71 16.20 11.78
N HIS A 107 -3.80 16.06 11.03
CA HIS A 107 -5.03 16.79 11.30
C HIS A 107 -5.88 16.20 12.45
N SER A 108 -5.75 14.92 12.78
CA SER A 108 -6.44 14.30 13.91
C SER A 108 -5.56 14.35 15.17
N TRP A 109 -4.57 13.49 15.26
CA TRP A 109 -3.70 13.37 16.43
C TRP A 109 -2.85 14.63 16.65
N GLY A 110 -2.25 15.18 15.61
CA GLY A 110 -1.38 16.35 15.70
C GLY A 110 -2.11 17.53 16.32
N ARG A 111 -3.25 17.93 15.77
CA ARG A 111 -4.03 19.05 16.32
C ARG A 111 -4.59 18.81 17.72
N ALA A 112 -4.82 17.58 18.10
CA ALA A 112 -5.33 17.24 19.42
C ALA A 112 -4.25 17.20 20.51
N ASN A 113 -2.98 16.99 20.15
CA ASN A 113 -1.93 16.65 21.11
C ASN A 113 -0.73 17.60 21.07
N LEU A 114 -0.47 18.32 19.96
CA LEU A 114 0.64 19.28 19.86
C LEU A 114 0.21 20.64 20.41
N ASN A 115 1.12 21.26 21.16
CA ASN A 115 0.94 22.57 21.79
C ASN A 115 2.08 23.51 21.39
N ALA A 116 1.90 24.82 21.62
CA ALA A 116 2.93 25.79 21.38
C ALA A 116 4.21 25.47 22.17
N GLY A 117 5.33 25.34 21.47
CA GLY A 117 6.63 24.96 22.01
C GLY A 117 7.01 23.49 21.83
N ASP A 118 6.09 22.63 21.39
CA ASP A 118 6.41 21.25 21.02
C ASP A 118 7.24 21.22 19.74
N LEU A 119 8.05 20.16 19.58
CA LEU A 119 8.91 19.97 18.41
C LEU A 119 8.45 18.78 17.58
N VAL A 120 8.28 19.00 16.29
CA VAL A 120 8.13 17.94 15.30
C VAL A 120 9.48 17.77 14.58
N VAL A 121 10.05 16.57 14.67
CA VAL A 121 11.35 16.26 14.06
C VAL A 121 11.10 15.47 12.78
N VAL A 122 11.61 15.99 11.67
CA VAL A 122 11.62 15.32 10.35
C VAL A 122 13.02 15.22 9.81
N THR A 123 13.32 14.25 8.94
CA THR A 123 14.63 14.15 8.29
C THR A 123 14.70 15.03 7.03
N GLU A 124 15.90 15.40 6.60
CA GLU A 124 16.08 16.15 5.33
C GLU A 124 15.74 15.31 4.09
N MET A 125 15.64 13.99 4.25
CA MET A 125 15.36 13.06 3.16
C MET A 125 13.86 12.80 2.96
N GLU A 126 13.00 13.43 3.76
CA GLU A 126 11.56 13.19 3.69
C GLU A 126 10.94 13.70 2.39
N HIS A 127 9.92 12.98 1.95
CA HIS A 127 9.06 13.43 0.88
C HIS A 127 8.20 14.62 1.35
N HIS A 128 7.90 15.56 0.47
CA HIS A 128 7.04 16.72 0.78
C HIS A 128 5.71 16.37 1.43
N ALA A 129 5.16 15.20 1.10
CA ALA A 129 3.93 14.69 1.69
C ALA A 129 4.03 14.46 3.22
N ASP A 130 5.25 14.26 3.73
CA ASP A 130 5.48 14.14 5.17
C ASP A 130 5.89 15.49 5.81
N VAL A 131 6.66 16.31 5.12
CA VAL A 131 7.13 17.59 5.66
C VAL A 131 6.03 18.65 5.73
N VAL A 132 5.30 18.83 4.61
CA VAL A 132 4.36 19.98 4.46
C VAL A 132 3.19 19.93 5.45
N PRO A 133 2.53 18.81 5.73
CA PRO A 133 1.44 18.77 6.70
C PRO A 133 1.87 19.23 8.11
N TRP A 134 3.07 18.84 8.54
CA TRP A 134 3.62 19.27 9.83
C TRP A 134 3.98 20.75 9.85
N GLN A 135 4.53 21.28 8.76
CA GLN A 135 4.80 22.73 8.64
C GLN A 135 3.51 23.55 8.74
N LEU A 136 2.42 23.06 8.12
CA LEU A 136 1.13 23.75 8.16
C LEU A 136 0.57 23.80 9.58
N ILE A 137 0.57 22.68 10.31
CA ILE A 137 0.05 22.66 11.69
C ILE A 137 0.94 23.45 12.66
N CYS A 138 2.26 23.47 12.46
CA CYS A 138 3.17 24.28 13.27
C CYS A 138 3.02 25.79 13.04
N ALA A 139 2.34 26.21 11.98
CA ALA A 139 2.06 27.61 11.66
C ALA A 139 0.71 28.11 12.22
N GLU A 140 -0.13 27.22 12.73
CA GLU A 140 -1.41 27.50 13.40
C GLU A 140 -1.20 27.87 14.88
#